data_c07e6b0fe5aa688298cb0d2c71fadf36
#
_entry.id   c07e6b0fe5aa688298cb0d2c71fadf36
#
_cell.length_a   1.000
_cell.length_b   1.000
_cell.length_c   1.000
_cell.angle_alpha   90.00
_cell.angle_beta   90.00
_cell.angle_gamma   90.00
#
_symmetry.space_group_name_H-M   'P 1'
#
loop_
_entity.id
_entity.type
_entity.pdbx_description
1 polymer ?
#
loop_
_entity_poly.entity_id
_entity_poly.type
_entity_poly.pdbx_seq_one_letter_code
_entity_poly.pdbx_strand_id
1 'polypeptide(L)'
;MSKLILITNPGSASRKYALYDGDELLANFHFEYVGKKVVCTMKDPEGKKTKIDVKCKDLNDAISAVPQILTDQQFTNDKNKLQAVVVRIVAPGDYFTEDHVVDAEYMKKLAEAEKRNPVHVPTTANEIKGVRENFPGVKIISVSDSAFHWAKPDTAKYYSFDLDVANEHEIKRYGYHGLSYAYISRYMKEQGILPEKLIAAHLGSGSSVSAILNGLAMDNSMGYTPAEGLAMSTRIGTIDAAGALALKKALKITSDEEFLLYINKKCGLLGISGKSDDMRDIIQGRDEGDPKMTLAHSIFVYRVQAYIGQMAAMLDGADALVFAGTIGERSVEIRHFITNKLGYLGFRLDEAKNENPEFTGHHALISASDSKPIYIVETDETAQMIFRAQELLKEDAE
;
A
#
# COMPACT_ATOMS: atom_id res chain seq x y z
N MET A 1 18.76 25.48 -10.12
CA MET A 1 19.12 24.14 -9.64
C MET A 1 18.10 23.16 -10.22
N SER A 2 18.50 21.92 -10.49
CA SER A 2 17.56 20.90 -10.97
C SER A 2 16.48 20.64 -9.93
N LYS A 3 15.22 20.48 -10.36
CA LYS A 3 14.09 20.10 -9.51
C LYS A 3 13.71 18.63 -9.67
N LEU A 4 14.57 17.86 -10.35
CA LEU A 4 14.29 16.44 -10.61
C LEU A 4 14.31 15.64 -9.31
N ILE A 5 13.22 14.94 -9.05
CA ILE A 5 13.06 14.05 -7.90
C ILE A 5 12.69 12.67 -8.43
N LEU A 6 13.45 11.67 -7.99
CA LEU A 6 13.17 10.26 -8.29
C LEU A 6 12.41 9.64 -7.12
N ILE A 7 11.21 9.14 -7.38
CA ILE A 7 10.43 8.36 -6.41
C ILE A 7 10.75 6.88 -6.60
N THR A 8 10.95 6.15 -5.51
CA THR A 8 11.14 4.70 -5.52
C THR A 8 10.14 4.01 -4.59
N ASN A 9 9.37 3.08 -5.14
CA ASN A 9 8.43 2.24 -4.40
C ASN A 9 8.86 0.77 -4.55
N PRO A 10 9.76 0.30 -3.66
CA PRO A 10 10.33 -1.03 -3.74
C PRO A 10 9.34 -2.10 -3.24
N GLY A 11 8.60 -2.72 -4.15
CA GLY A 11 7.71 -3.85 -3.87
C GLY A 11 8.45 -5.21 -3.91
N SER A 12 7.89 -6.25 -3.30
CA SER A 12 8.50 -7.59 -3.30
C SER A 12 8.46 -8.30 -4.67
N ALA A 13 7.47 -7.98 -5.52
CA ALA A 13 7.25 -8.61 -6.83
C ALA A 13 7.62 -7.70 -8.01
N SER A 14 7.81 -6.41 -7.76
CA SER A 14 8.20 -5.42 -8.77
C SER A 14 8.90 -4.23 -8.12
N ARG A 15 9.60 -3.43 -8.92
CA ARG A 15 10.13 -2.12 -8.53
C ARG A 15 9.48 -1.06 -9.41
N LYS A 16 8.96 -0.04 -8.76
CA LYS A 16 8.34 1.09 -9.45
C LYS A 16 9.11 2.35 -9.12
N TYR A 17 9.47 3.07 -10.16
CA TYR A 17 10.09 4.38 -10.06
C TYR A 17 9.24 5.40 -10.79
N ALA A 18 9.25 6.65 -10.32
CA ALA A 18 8.65 7.77 -11.02
C ALA A 18 9.61 8.95 -10.97
N LEU A 19 9.77 9.63 -12.08
CA LEU A 19 10.59 10.83 -12.20
C LEU A 19 9.69 12.04 -12.29
N TYR A 20 9.96 13.04 -11.44
CA TYR A 20 9.26 14.31 -11.42
C TYR A 20 10.21 15.47 -11.66
N ASP A 21 9.73 16.56 -12.29
CA ASP A 21 10.33 17.88 -12.24
C ASP A 21 9.39 18.83 -11.47
N GLY A 22 9.74 19.12 -10.23
CA GLY A 22 8.82 19.74 -9.28
C GLY A 22 7.61 18.82 -9.02
N ASP A 23 6.40 19.27 -9.41
CA ASP A 23 5.15 18.51 -9.28
C ASP A 23 4.76 17.76 -10.57
N GLU A 24 5.48 18.00 -11.65
CA GLU A 24 5.17 17.43 -12.96
C GLU A 24 5.79 16.03 -13.09
N LEU A 25 4.94 15.02 -13.33
CA LEU A 25 5.38 13.67 -13.64
C LEU A 25 6.00 13.65 -15.04
N LEU A 26 7.24 13.22 -15.16
CA LEU A 26 7.92 13.04 -16.45
C LEU A 26 7.82 11.62 -16.99
N ALA A 27 7.97 10.61 -16.12
CA ALA A 27 7.85 9.21 -16.51
C ALA A 27 7.69 8.30 -15.30
N ASN A 28 7.04 7.16 -15.52
CA ASN A 28 7.04 6.00 -14.63
C ASN A 28 7.88 4.88 -15.23
N PHE A 29 8.61 4.15 -14.39
CA PHE A 29 9.39 2.98 -14.77
C PHE A 29 8.95 1.78 -13.93
N HIS A 30 8.50 0.73 -14.59
CA HIS A 30 8.05 -0.49 -13.93
C HIS A 30 8.98 -1.64 -14.29
N PHE A 31 9.68 -2.16 -13.27
CA PHE A 31 10.54 -3.33 -13.39
C PHE A 31 9.83 -4.55 -12.80
N GLU A 32 9.75 -5.60 -13.59
CA GLU A 32 9.09 -6.85 -13.20
C GLU A 32 9.77 -8.06 -13.84
N TYR A 33 9.52 -9.24 -13.31
CA TYR A 33 9.95 -10.46 -13.94
C TYR A 33 9.02 -10.86 -15.08
N VAL A 34 9.59 -11.11 -16.26
CA VAL A 34 8.94 -11.80 -17.37
C VAL A 34 9.70 -13.11 -17.60
N GLY A 35 9.16 -14.21 -17.13
CA GLY A 35 9.90 -15.46 -17.01
C GLY A 35 11.07 -15.34 -16.02
N LYS A 36 12.31 -15.49 -16.51
CA LYS A 36 13.53 -15.38 -15.68
C LYS A 36 14.28 -14.04 -15.85
N LYS A 37 13.77 -13.14 -16.65
CA LYS A 37 14.43 -11.87 -16.94
C LYS A 37 13.68 -10.70 -16.28
N VAL A 38 14.43 -9.71 -15.80
CA VAL A 38 13.88 -8.43 -15.39
C VAL A 38 13.64 -7.59 -16.65
N VAL A 39 12.45 -7.04 -16.77
CA VAL A 39 12.02 -6.16 -17.87
C VAL A 39 11.63 -4.81 -17.29
N CYS A 40 12.01 -3.73 -17.96
CA CYS A 40 11.57 -2.38 -17.63
C CYS A 40 10.55 -1.90 -18.65
N THR A 41 9.41 -1.41 -18.20
CA THR A 41 8.43 -0.69 -19.00
C THR A 41 8.36 0.75 -18.52
N MET A 42 8.72 1.70 -19.38
CA MET A 42 8.50 3.12 -19.15
C MET A 42 7.10 3.49 -19.63
N LYS A 43 6.41 4.34 -18.86
CA LYS A 43 5.14 4.96 -19.22
C LYS A 43 5.31 6.46 -19.10
N ASP A 44 5.07 7.21 -20.19
CA ASP A 44 5.04 8.67 -20.18
C ASP A 44 3.72 9.22 -19.57
N PRO A 45 3.59 10.53 -19.35
CA PRO A 45 2.37 11.15 -18.80
C PRO A 45 1.14 10.91 -19.66
N GLU A 46 1.28 10.81 -20.97
CA GLU A 46 0.20 10.54 -21.93
C GLU A 46 -0.24 9.07 -21.91
N GLY A 47 0.45 8.22 -21.14
CA GLY A 47 0.11 6.81 -20.98
C GLY A 47 0.76 5.87 -22.01
N LYS A 48 1.60 6.37 -22.91
CA LYS A 48 2.32 5.58 -23.89
C LYS A 48 3.37 4.72 -23.21
N LYS A 49 3.37 3.43 -23.52
CA LYS A 49 4.29 2.46 -22.95
C LYS A 49 5.44 2.16 -23.91
N THR A 50 6.65 2.22 -23.37
CA THR A 50 7.88 1.88 -24.10
C THR A 50 8.66 0.82 -23.31
N LYS A 51 9.01 -0.29 -23.93
CA LYS A 51 9.90 -1.29 -23.30
C LYS A 51 11.33 -0.79 -23.39
N ILE A 52 12.05 -0.84 -22.27
CA ILE A 52 13.46 -0.48 -22.15
C ILE A 52 14.24 -1.76 -21.91
N ASP A 53 15.26 -1.99 -22.71
CA ASP A 53 16.19 -3.08 -22.45
C ASP A 53 17.11 -2.73 -21.29
N VAL A 54 17.12 -3.58 -20.25
CA VAL A 54 17.86 -3.35 -19.03
C VAL A 54 18.74 -4.54 -18.68
N LYS A 55 19.92 -4.26 -18.14
CA LYS A 55 20.85 -5.28 -17.65
C LYS A 55 20.79 -5.33 -16.14
N CYS A 56 19.76 -6.02 -15.60
CA CYS A 56 19.60 -6.25 -14.16
C CYS A 56 19.72 -7.75 -13.87
N LYS A 57 20.41 -8.09 -12.78
CA LYS A 57 20.52 -9.48 -12.31
C LYS A 57 19.18 -9.97 -11.73
N ASP A 58 18.58 -9.12 -10.92
CA ASP A 58 17.29 -9.34 -10.26
C ASP A 58 16.63 -7.99 -9.97
N LEU A 59 15.48 -8.01 -9.29
CA LEU A 59 14.76 -6.78 -8.93
C LEU A 59 15.49 -5.90 -7.90
N ASN A 60 16.38 -6.45 -7.08
CA ASN A 60 17.15 -5.64 -6.13
C ASN A 60 18.22 -4.81 -6.84
N ASP A 61 18.61 -5.24 -8.04
CA ASP A 61 19.57 -4.54 -8.90
C ASP A 61 18.90 -3.50 -9.84
N ALA A 62 17.57 -3.39 -9.81
CA ALA A 62 16.84 -2.51 -10.74
C ALA A 62 17.26 -1.04 -10.66
N ILE A 63 17.57 -0.54 -9.45
CA ILE A 63 18.02 0.85 -9.24
C ILE A 63 19.33 1.15 -9.99
N SER A 64 20.20 0.15 -10.22
CA SER A 64 21.46 0.32 -10.94
C SER A 64 21.28 0.68 -12.42
N ALA A 65 20.15 0.29 -13.02
CA ALA A 65 19.83 0.63 -14.41
C ALA A 65 19.24 2.04 -14.57
N VAL A 66 18.70 2.63 -13.48
CA VAL A 66 17.99 3.93 -13.56
C VAL A 66 18.88 5.07 -14.07
N PRO A 67 20.13 5.28 -13.61
CA PRO A 67 20.98 6.37 -14.14
C PRO A 67 21.15 6.33 -15.66
N GLN A 68 21.35 5.13 -16.22
CA GLN A 68 21.51 4.94 -17.66
C GLN A 68 20.19 5.25 -18.38
N ILE A 69 19.06 4.78 -17.85
CA ILE A 69 17.73 5.07 -18.42
C ILE A 69 17.48 6.58 -18.46
N LEU A 70 17.77 7.30 -17.36
CA LEU A 70 17.57 8.76 -17.31
C LEU A 70 18.40 9.48 -18.37
N THR A 71 19.62 9.01 -18.65
CA THR A 71 20.49 9.57 -19.68
C THR A 71 20.02 9.23 -21.08
N ASP A 72 19.71 7.94 -21.37
CA ASP A 72 19.31 7.46 -22.68
C ASP A 72 17.97 8.06 -23.13
N GLN A 73 17.07 8.31 -22.18
CA GLN A 73 15.77 8.96 -22.42
C GLN A 73 15.85 10.50 -22.36
N GLN A 74 17.05 11.06 -22.24
CA GLN A 74 17.33 12.50 -22.25
C GLN A 74 16.64 13.32 -21.12
N PHE A 75 16.25 12.67 -20.01
CA PHE A 75 15.73 13.38 -18.84
C PHE A 75 16.84 14.17 -18.13
N THR A 76 18.07 13.69 -18.14
CA THR A 76 19.23 14.41 -17.61
C THR A 76 20.52 13.91 -18.28
N ASN A 77 21.48 14.84 -18.49
CA ASN A 77 22.81 14.49 -18.95
C ASN A 77 23.80 14.22 -17.80
N ASP A 78 23.34 14.38 -16.55
CA ASP A 78 24.17 14.22 -15.37
C ASP A 78 23.35 13.56 -14.26
N LYS A 79 23.74 12.34 -13.88
CA LYS A 79 23.13 11.57 -12.81
C LYS A 79 23.15 12.26 -11.43
N ASN A 80 24.02 13.25 -11.25
CA ASN A 80 24.14 14.04 -10.00
C ASN A 80 23.16 15.22 -9.97
N LYS A 81 22.30 15.39 -10.98
CA LYS A 81 21.32 16.49 -11.03
C LYS A 81 19.99 16.20 -10.35
N LEU A 82 19.83 15.05 -9.71
CA LEU A 82 18.65 14.82 -8.87
C LEU A 82 18.73 15.71 -7.61
N GLN A 83 17.64 16.40 -7.31
CA GLN A 83 17.48 17.14 -6.06
C GLN A 83 17.36 16.17 -4.88
N ALA A 84 16.57 15.12 -5.06
CA ALA A 84 16.37 14.08 -4.06
C ALA A 84 15.96 12.74 -4.69
N VAL A 85 16.16 11.67 -3.94
CA VAL A 85 15.50 10.38 -4.17
C VAL A 85 14.57 10.11 -3.00
N VAL A 86 13.31 9.78 -3.28
CA VAL A 86 12.29 9.51 -2.27
C VAL A 86 12.01 8.02 -2.22
N VAL A 87 12.14 7.41 -1.05
CA VAL A 87 11.97 5.96 -0.85
C VAL A 87 10.79 5.69 0.08
N ARG A 88 9.87 4.81 -0.30
CA ARG A 88 8.81 4.33 0.58
C ARG A 88 9.38 3.40 1.64
N ILE A 89 8.97 3.61 2.91
CA ILE A 89 9.27 2.71 4.03
C ILE A 89 8.00 2.05 4.56
N VAL A 90 8.08 0.73 4.78
CA VAL A 90 7.06 -0.11 5.44
C VAL A 90 7.74 -0.80 6.60
N ALA A 91 7.75 -0.17 7.77
CA ALA A 91 8.42 -0.67 8.97
C ALA A 91 7.60 -0.42 10.23
N PRO A 92 7.59 -1.35 11.19
CA PRO A 92 7.08 -1.09 12.53
C PRO A 92 8.10 -0.28 13.34
N GLY A 93 7.61 0.51 14.29
CA GLY A 93 8.40 1.33 15.20
C GLY A 93 7.94 2.78 15.20
N ASP A 94 8.00 3.42 16.38
CA ASP A 94 7.52 4.79 16.56
C ASP A 94 8.28 5.78 15.68
N TYR A 95 9.58 5.53 15.44
CA TYR A 95 10.41 6.33 14.54
C TYR A 95 9.86 6.38 13.12
N PHE A 96 9.27 5.30 12.62
CA PHE A 96 8.74 5.22 11.26
C PHE A 96 7.27 5.65 11.15
N THR A 97 6.75 6.36 12.13
CA THR A 97 5.43 7.01 12.06
C THR A 97 5.50 8.41 11.47
N GLU A 98 6.69 8.84 11.07
CA GLU A 98 6.98 10.12 10.42
C GLU A 98 7.87 9.91 9.19
N ASP A 99 7.97 10.96 8.36
CA ASP A 99 8.88 10.98 7.22
C ASP A 99 10.23 11.52 7.67
N HIS A 100 11.31 11.03 7.06
CA HIS A 100 12.67 11.39 7.48
C HIS A 100 13.62 11.64 6.31
N VAL A 101 14.58 12.52 6.51
CA VAL A 101 15.82 12.50 5.70
C VAL A 101 16.66 11.30 6.16
N VAL A 102 17.17 10.54 5.19
CA VAL A 102 17.95 9.32 5.46
C VAL A 102 19.38 9.67 5.84
N ASP A 103 19.64 9.75 7.12
CA ASP A 103 20.94 10.00 7.72
C ASP A 103 21.54 8.73 8.40
N ALA A 104 22.50 8.92 9.30
CA ALA A 104 23.12 7.83 10.05
C ALA A 104 22.18 7.27 11.14
N GLU A 105 21.38 8.12 11.79
CA GLU A 105 20.40 7.71 12.79
C GLU A 105 19.29 6.90 12.16
N TYR A 106 18.74 7.37 11.03
CA TYR A 106 17.78 6.62 10.24
C TYR A 106 18.26 5.21 9.92
N MET A 107 19.50 5.07 9.43
CA MET A 107 20.06 3.75 9.09
C MET A 107 20.23 2.84 10.31
N LYS A 108 20.53 3.39 11.49
CA LYS A 108 20.55 2.63 12.74
C LYS A 108 19.14 2.13 13.10
N LYS A 109 18.14 3.01 13.05
CA LYS A 109 16.73 2.67 13.31
C LYS A 109 16.19 1.65 12.30
N LEU A 110 16.60 1.77 11.04
CA LEU A 110 16.23 0.82 9.99
C LEU A 110 16.76 -0.59 10.27
N ALA A 111 18.03 -0.70 10.73
CA ALA A 111 18.63 -1.98 11.12
C ALA A 111 17.95 -2.61 12.36
N GLU A 112 17.44 -1.79 13.29
CA GLU A 112 16.63 -2.26 14.43
C GLU A 112 15.26 -2.78 13.94
N ALA A 113 14.59 -2.04 13.04
CA ALA A 113 13.31 -2.43 12.46
C ALA A 113 13.41 -3.69 11.58
N GLU A 114 14.53 -3.92 10.92
CA GLU A 114 14.78 -5.14 10.13
C GLU A 114 14.66 -6.41 10.99
N LYS A 115 15.15 -6.38 12.22
CA LYS A 115 15.01 -7.50 13.17
C LYS A 115 13.54 -7.77 13.55
N ARG A 116 12.71 -6.73 13.58
CA ARG A 116 11.27 -6.80 13.90
C ARG A 116 10.41 -7.22 12.71
N ASN A 117 10.82 -6.83 11.50
CA ASN A 117 10.10 -7.15 10.26
C ASN A 117 11.06 -7.57 9.13
N PRO A 118 11.57 -8.81 9.18
CA PRO A 118 12.53 -9.33 8.20
C PRO A 118 11.94 -9.56 6.81
N VAL A 119 10.63 -9.36 6.64
CA VAL A 119 9.95 -9.57 5.34
C VAL A 119 9.92 -8.30 4.48
N HIS A 120 9.73 -7.12 5.09
CA HIS A 120 9.52 -5.88 4.34
C HIS A 120 10.71 -4.93 4.41
N VAL A 121 11.33 -4.78 5.57
CA VAL A 121 12.40 -3.81 5.81
C VAL A 121 13.65 -4.05 4.96
N PRO A 122 14.13 -5.31 4.74
CA PRO A 122 15.32 -5.56 3.91
C PRO A 122 15.20 -5.01 2.50
N THR A 123 13.99 -5.01 1.95
CA THR A 123 13.75 -4.47 0.59
C THR A 123 14.04 -2.98 0.51
N THR A 124 13.58 -2.20 1.51
CA THR A 124 13.88 -0.75 1.58
C THR A 124 15.36 -0.48 1.91
N ALA A 125 15.96 -1.27 2.81
CA ALA A 125 17.39 -1.14 3.14
C ALA A 125 18.28 -1.35 1.91
N ASN A 126 17.99 -2.37 1.11
CA ASN A 126 18.69 -2.65 -0.14
C ASN A 126 18.49 -1.52 -1.18
N GLU A 127 17.28 -0.97 -1.27
CA GLU A 127 16.97 0.15 -2.16
C GLU A 127 17.77 1.39 -1.79
N ILE A 128 17.80 1.77 -0.50
CA ILE A 128 18.60 2.91 0.00
C ILE A 128 20.09 2.71 -0.29
N LYS A 129 20.62 1.50 -0.08
CA LYS A 129 21.99 1.17 -0.41
C LYS A 129 22.26 1.36 -1.91
N GLY A 130 21.40 0.81 -2.76
CA GLY A 130 21.49 0.95 -4.21
C GLY A 130 21.42 2.42 -4.66
N VAL A 131 20.55 3.23 -4.03
CA VAL A 131 20.49 4.68 -4.31
C VAL A 131 21.82 5.37 -3.99
N ARG A 132 22.41 5.09 -2.81
CA ARG A 132 23.71 5.69 -2.42
C ARG A 132 24.83 5.32 -3.38
N GLU A 133 24.84 4.08 -3.89
CA GLU A 133 25.87 3.59 -4.82
C GLU A 133 25.71 4.21 -6.23
N ASN A 134 24.48 4.41 -6.70
CA ASN A 134 24.20 4.85 -8.07
C ASN A 134 23.99 6.36 -8.23
N PHE A 135 23.64 7.06 -7.11
CA PHE A 135 23.43 8.51 -7.03
C PHE A 135 24.21 9.10 -5.86
N PRO A 136 25.56 9.12 -5.91
CA PRO A 136 26.39 9.56 -4.79
C PRO A 136 26.12 11.01 -4.41
N GLY A 137 25.92 11.26 -3.11
CA GLY A 137 25.68 12.61 -2.57
C GLY A 137 24.25 13.13 -2.74
N VAL A 138 23.34 12.36 -3.36
CA VAL A 138 21.93 12.76 -3.45
C VAL A 138 21.26 12.73 -2.07
N LYS A 139 20.40 13.70 -1.77
CA LYS A 139 19.53 13.67 -0.59
C LYS A 139 18.51 12.53 -0.75
N ILE A 140 18.40 11.68 0.27
CA ILE A 140 17.42 10.60 0.30
C ILE A 140 16.37 10.95 1.34
N ILE A 141 15.10 10.93 0.94
CA ILE A 141 13.95 11.14 1.82
C ILE A 141 13.19 9.82 1.92
N SER A 142 12.89 9.41 3.13
CA SER A 142 12.05 8.25 3.41
C SER A 142 10.65 8.70 3.74
N VAL A 143 9.65 8.26 2.96
CA VAL A 143 8.25 8.55 3.20
C VAL A 143 7.56 7.32 3.78
N SER A 144 6.95 7.50 4.94
CA SER A 144 6.40 6.41 5.74
C SER A 144 4.99 6.02 5.32
N ASP A 145 4.78 4.72 5.15
CA ASP A 145 3.46 4.12 4.91
C ASP A 145 2.56 4.12 6.15
N SER A 146 3.12 4.36 7.33
CA SER A 146 2.40 4.42 8.60
C SER A 146 2.08 5.83 9.08
N ALA A 147 2.72 6.87 8.53
CA ALA A 147 2.62 8.24 9.02
C ALA A 147 1.18 8.76 9.06
N PHE A 148 0.36 8.49 8.04
CA PHE A 148 -1.05 8.88 8.01
C PHE A 148 -1.85 8.33 9.21
N HIS A 149 -1.49 7.13 9.68
CA HIS A 149 -2.20 6.44 10.75
C HIS A 149 -1.77 6.86 12.15
N TRP A 150 -0.72 7.66 12.28
CA TRP A 150 -0.25 8.07 13.61
C TRP A 150 -1.19 9.05 14.31
N ALA A 151 -2.07 9.73 13.57
CA ALA A 151 -3.14 10.57 14.13
C ALA A 151 -4.23 9.79 14.89
N LYS A 152 -4.28 8.44 14.80
CA LYS A 152 -5.25 7.61 15.49
C LYS A 152 -5.22 7.85 17.02
N PRO A 153 -6.36 7.70 17.70
CA PRO A 153 -6.39 7.73 19.16
C PRO A 153 -5.63 6.52 19.75
N ASP A 154 -5.12 6.66 20.96
CA ASP A 154 -4.35 5.60 21.63
C ASP A 154 -5.14 4.29 21.77
N THR A 155 -6.46 4.36 21.93
CA THR A 155 -7.34 3.18 21.90
C THR A 155 -7.26 2.36 20.62
N ALA A 156 -6.84 2.96 19.51
CA ALA A 156 -6.63 2.29 18.24
C ALA A 156 -5.14 1.94 17.97
N LYS A 157 -4.20 2.49 18.79
CA LYS A 157 -2.77 2.23 18.68
C LYS A 157 -2.32 1.03 19.49
N TYR A 158 -2.91 0.79 20.65
CA TYR A 158 -2.44 -0.24 21.58
C TYR A 158 -3.21 -1.55 21.46
N TYR A 159 -2.49 -2.64 21.64
CA TYR A 159 -3.08 -3.94 21.94
C TYR A 159 -3.38 -4.05 23.43
N SER A 160 -4.24 -4.99 23.84
CA SER A 160 -4.69 -5.17 25.23
C SER A 160 -3.69 -6.00 26.04
N PHE A 161 -2.48 -5.48 26.26
CA PHE A 161 -1.48 -6.02 27.17
C PHE A 161 -0.73 -4.87 27.88
N ASP A 162 0.25 -5.18 28.70
CA ASP A 162 1.01 -4.23 29.50
C ASP A 162 1.57 -3.07 28.67
N LEU A 163 1.23 -1.83 29.07
CA LEU A 163 1.58 -0.61 28.33
C LEU A 163 3.08 -0.30 28.38
N ASP A 164 3.76 -0.63 29.47
CA ASP A 164 5.20 -0.40 29.60
C ASP A 164 5.95 -1.32 28.62
N VAL A 165 5.54 -2.59 28.53
CA VAL A 165 6.04 -3.54 27.54
C VAL A 165 5.73 -3.05 26.12
N ALA A 166 4.52 -2.54 25.85
CA ALA A 166 4.14 -2.03 24.55
C ALA A 166 5.03 -0.85 24.12
N ASN A 167 5.33 0.06 25.03
CA ASN A 167 6.14 1.25 24.77
C ASN A 167 7.63 0.92 24.68
N GLU A 168 8.18 0.13 25.60
CA GLU A 168 9.59 -0.25 25.62
C GLU A 168 10.00 -1.01 24.35
N HIS A 169 9.09 -1.90 23.88
CA HIS A 169 9.38 -2.75 22.71
C HIS A 169 8.69 -2.26 21.43
N GLU A 170 8.02 -1.10 21.45
CA GLU A 170 7.30 -0.50 20.32
C GLU A 170 6.33 -1.48 19.65
N ILE A 171 5.58 -2.28 20.46
CA ILE A 171 4.60 -3.24 19.95
C ILE A 171 3.23 -2.58 19.92
N LYS A 172 2.94 -1.89 18.83
CA LYS A 172 1.72 -1.08 18.63
C LYS A 172 1.07 -1.39 17.28
N ARG A 173 -0.17 -0.98 17.12
CA ARG A 173 -0.87 -1.04 15.83
C ARG A 173 -0.49 0.20 15.01
N TYR A 174 0.46 0.08 14.09
CA TYR A 174 0.91 1.20 13.25
C TYR A 174 -0.10 1.53 12.14
N GLY A 175 -0.61 0.53 11.45
CA GLY A 175 -1.42 0.70 10.25
C GLY A 175 -0.56 0.96 9.02
N TYR A 176 -1.08 0.60 7.85
CA TYR A 176 -0.33 0.68 6.58
C TYR A 176 -1.26 1.08 5.43
N HIS A 177 -0.73 1.16 4.21
CA HIS A 177 -1.33 1.82 3.06
C HIS A 177 -1.62 3.31 3.34
N GLY A 178 -0.86 3.91 4.24
CA GLY A 178 -1.04 5.30 4.66
C GLY A 178 -0.88 6.29 3.52
N LEU A 179 0.01 6.02 2.56
CA LEU A 179 0.17 6.85 1.35
C LEU A 179 -1.12 6.88 0.52
N SER A 180 -1.76 5.72 0.35
CA SER A 180 -3.04 5.62 -0.35
C SER A 180 -4.14 6.41 0.36
N TYR A 181 -4.28 6.24 1.69
CA TYR A 181 -5.31 6.94 2.46
C TYR A 181 -5.05 8.45 2.58
N ALA A 182 -3.80 8.85 2.70
CA ALA A 182 -3.42 10.25 2.66
C ALA A 182 -3.75 10.90 1.30
N TYR A 183 -3.48 10.19 0.19
CA TYR A 183 -3.88 10.61 -1.13
C TYR A 183 -5.40 10.76 -1.25
N ILE A 184 -6.18 9.74 -0.85
CA ILE A 184 -7.65 9.76 -0.88
C ILE A 184 -8.17 10.98 -0.10
N SER A 185 -7.70 11.19 1.13
CA SER A 185 -8.15 12.29 1.98
C SER A 185 -7.82 13.66 1.36
N ARG A 186 -6.58 13.86 0.89
CA ARG A 186 -6.14 15.08 0.24
C ARG A 186 -6.91 15.33 -1.06
N TYR A 187 -6.96 14.34 -1.96
CA TYR A 187 -7.64 14.45 -3.23
C TYR A 187 -9.13 14.77 -3.06
N MET A 188 -9.86 14.04 -2.21
CA MET A 188 -11.27 14.29 -1.97
C MET A 188 -11.52 15.68 -1.36
N LYS A 189 -10.61 16.16 -0.50
CA LYS A 189 -10.66 17.52 0.04
C LYS A 189 -10.46 18.58 -1.06
N GLU A 190 -9.48 18.39 -1.95
CA GLU A 190 -9.22 19.28 -3.09
C GLU A 190 -10.41 19.33 -4.07
N GLN A 191 -11.13 18.20 -4.22
CA GLN A 191 -12.35 18.11 -5.05
C GLN A 191 -13.61 18.62 -4.33
N GLY A 192 -13.53 18.97 -3.05
CA GLY A 192 -14.69 19.43 -2.25
C GLY A 192 -15.72 18.32 -1.96
N ILE A 193 -15.31 17.04 -1.98
CA ILE A 193 -16.17 15.87 -1.76
C ILE A 193 -15.74 15.03 -0.55
N LEU A 194 -14.77 15.49 0.25
CA LEU A 194 -14.37 14.77 1.46
C LEU A 194 -15.49 14.88 2.51
N PRO A 195 -16.10 13.76 2.95
CA PRO A 195 -17.10 13.77 4.01
C PRO A 195 -16.44 13.85 5.39
N GLU A 196 -17.23 14.12 6.41
CA GLU A 196 -16.76 14.08 7.79
C GLU A 196 -16.31 12.66 8.19
N LYS A 197 -17.15 11.65 7.94
CA LYS A 197 -16.95 10.24 8.33
C LYS A 197 -16.76 9.37 7.08
N LEU A 198 -15.52 9.10 6.74
CA LEU A 198 -15.16 8.31 5.56
C LEU A 198 -14.67 6.92 5.95
N ILE A 199 -15.22 5.89 5.32
CA ILE A 199 -14.61 4.55 5.29
C ILE A 199 -13.93 4.37 3.95
N ALA A 200 -12.64 4.04 3.95
CA ALA A 200 -11.89 3.77 2.73
C ALA A 200 -11.35 2.33 2.75
N ALA A 201 -11.61 1.59 1.67
CA ALA A 201 -11.15 0.22 1.45
C ALA A 201 -10.12 0.21 0.32
N HIS A 202 -8.83 0.12 0.67
CA HIS A 202 -7.75 -0.13 -0.28
C HIS A 202 -7.63 -1.64 -0.50
N LEU A 203 -8.06 -2.11 -1.67
CA LEU A 203 -8.14 -3.53 -2.02
C LEU A 203 -7.20 -3.82 -3.20
N GLY A 204 -6.15 -4.56 -2.92
CA GLY A 204 -5.14 -4.99 -3.91
C GLY A 204 -4.54 -6.33 -3.50
N SER A 205 -3.30 -6.61 -3.90
CA SER A 205 -2.58 -7.78 -3.41
C SER A 205 -2.31 -7.69 -1.89
N GLY A 206 -2.05 -6.48 -1.36
CA GLY A 206 -2.30 -6.10 0.01
C GLY A 206 -3.65 -5.41 0.12
N SER A 207 -4.39 -5.63 1.21
CA SER A 207 -5.72 -5.05 1.39
C SER A 207 -5.91 -4.58 2.82
N SER A 208 -6.55 -3.41 2.98
CA SER A 208 -6.91 -2.87 4.29
C SER A 208 -8.18 -2.00 4.20
N VAL A 209 -8.78 -1.74 5.34
CA VAL A 209 -9.89 -0.79 5.51
C VAL A 209 -9.49 0.22 6.58
N SER A 210 -9.78 1.50 6.35
CA SER A 210 -9.49 2.58 7.30
C SER A 210 -10.74 3.38 7.62
N ALA A 211 -10.84 3.78 8.88
CA ALA A 211 -11.75 4.78 9.37
C ALA A 211 -11.07 6.16 9.34
N ILE A 212 -11.71 7.14 8.73
CA ILE A 212 -11.16 8.49 8.53
C ILE A 212 -12.21 9.51 9.00
N LEU A 213 -11.85 10.39 9.93
CA LEU A 213 -12.69 11.47 10.44
C LEU A 213 -12.05 12.81 10.07
N ASN A 214 -12.79 13.65 9.34
CA ASN A 214 -12.29 14.96 8.88
C ASN A 214 -10.93 14.88 8.18
N GLY A 215 -10.67 13.81 7.43
CA GLY A 215 -9.42 13.58 6.71
C GLY A 215 -8.27 12.98 7.54
N LEU A 216 -8.48 12.70 8.84
CA LEU A 216 -7.49 12.08 9.73
C LEU A 216 -7.85 10.63 10.02
N ALA A 217 -6.85 9.75 10.10
CA ALA A 217 -7.07 8.35 10.44
C ALA A 217 -7.58 8.20 11.88
N MET A 218 -8.59 7.34 12.06
CA MET A 218 -9.14 6.94 13.35
C MET A 218 -8.83 5.47 13.69
N ASP A 219 -8.81 4.60 12.67
CA ASP A 219 -8.37 3.21 12.81
C ASP A 219 -7.94 2.66 11.43
N ASN A 220 -7.23 1.54 11.45
CA ASN A 220 -6.84 0.78 10.26
C ASN A 220 -6.87 -0.72 10.57
N SER A 221 -7.32 -1.52 9.63
CA SER A 221 -7.39 -2.98 9.79
C SER A 221 -6.02 -3.66 9.95
N MET A 222 -4.94 -3.05 9.44
CA MET A 222 -3.58 -3.52 9.67
C MET A 222 -3.07 -3.03 11.03
N GLY A 223 -2.23 -3.83 11.68
CA GLY A 223 -1.75 -3.58 13.03
C GLY A 223 -0.24 -3.37 13.11
N TYR A 224 0.45 -4.24 13.88
CA TYR A 224 1.89 -4.20 14.07
C TYR A 224 2.66 -4.38 12.76
N THR A 225 2.17 -5.28 11.91
CA THR A 225 2.68 -5.48 10.54
C THR A 225 1.53 -5.44 9.52
N PRO A 226 1.83 -5.33 8.22
CA PRO A 226 0.82 -5.42 7.17
C PRO A 226 0.18 -6.81 7.01
N ALA A 227 0.51 -7.79 7.86
CA ALA A 227 -0.07 -9.14 7.82
C ALA A 227 -1.39 -9.26 8.57
N GLU A 228 -1.67 -8.35 9.53
CA GLU A 228 -2.93 -8.31 10.26
C GLU A 228 -4.06 -7.72 9.38
N GLY A 229 -5.30 -8.08 9.66
CA GLY A 229 -6.49 -7.52 9.04
C GLY A 229 -7.17 -8.46 8.07
N LEU A 230 -7.32 -8.04 6.84
CA LEU A 230 -8.01 -8.76 5.78
C LEU A 230 -7.26 -10.02 5.34
N ALA A 231 -7.97 -11.00 4.83
CA ALA A 231 -7.36 -12.02 3.97
C ALA A 231 -6.89 -11.32 2.68
N MET A 232 -5.61 -11.50 2.32
CA MET A 232 -5.02 -10.82 1.16
C MET A 232 -4.59 -11.86 0.12
N SER A 233 -3.90 -11.47 -0.93
CA SER A 233 -3.39 -12.41 -1.95
C SER A 233 -2.62 -13.58 -1.32
N THR A 234 -1.61 -13.29 -0.50
CA THR A 234 -0.73 -14.31 0.11
C THR A 234 -0.59 -14.18 1.63
N ARG A 235 -1.16 -13.12 2.25
CA ARG A 235 -1.06 -12.86 3.69
C ARG A 235 -2.26 -13.41 4.43
N ILE A 236 -2.00 -13.90 5.65
CA ILE A 236 -2.98 -14.65 6.46
C ILE A 236 -4.17 -13.79 6.95
N GLY A 237 -3.96 -12.50 7.20
CA GLY A 237 -4.93 -11.66 7.91
C GLY A 237 -4.97 -11.93 9.42
N THR A 238 -6.01 -11.45 10.09
CA THR A 238 -6.18 -11.65 11.53
C THR A 238 -6.37 -13.12 11.87
N ILE A 239 -5.56 -13.61 12.80
CA ILE A 239 -5.62 -14.96 13.38
C ILE A 239 -5.47 -14.86 14.89
N ASP A 240 -6.11 -15.79 15.62
CA ASP A 240 -5.89 -15.95 17.05
C ASP A 240 -4.44 -16.40 17.34
N ALA A 241 -3.83 -15.87 18.40
CA ALA A 241 -2.43 -16.15 18.74
C ALA A 241 -2.16 -17.64 18.98
N ALA A 242 -3.07 -18.35 19.67
CA ALA A 242 -2.96 -19.79 19.88
C ALA A 242 -3.13 -20.55 18.56
N GLY A 243 -4.00 -20.07 17.66
CA GLY A 243 -4.16 -20.59 16.31
C GLY A 243 -2.88 -20.45 15.49
N ALA A 244 -2.19 -19.31 15.59
CA ALA A 244 -0.91 -19.08 14.90
C ALA A 244 0.19 -20.04 15.41
N LEU A 245 0.31 -20.22 16.71
CA LEU A 245 1.25 -21.18 17.32
C LEU A 245 0.91 -22.63 16.94
N ALA A 246 -0.36 -23.01 16.92
CA ALA A 246 -0.80 -24.33 16.49
C ALA A 246 -0.46 -24.59 15.01
N LEU A 247 -0.66 -23.59 14.14
CA LEU A 247 -0.29 -23.66 12.73
C LEU A 247 1.23 -23.84 12.55
N LYS A 248 2.04 -23.05 13.26
CA LYS A 248 3.52 -23.18 13.23
C LYS A 248 3.94 -24.60 13.61
N LYS A 249 3.36 -25.15 14.68
CA LYS A 249 3.64 -26.52 15.15
C LYS A 249 3.19 -27.58 14.13
N ALA A 250 1.99 -27.45 13.55
CA ALA A 250 1.46 -28.37 12.55
C ALA A 250 2.33 -28.42 11.29
N LEU A 251 2.90 -27.29 10.88
CA LEU A 251 3.82 -27.17 9.76
C LEU A 251 5.24 -27.62 10.09
N LYS A 252 5.54 -27.94 11.37
CA LYS A 252 6.88 -28.29 11.87
C LYS A 252 7.93 -27.19 11.60
N ILE A 253 7.49 -25.94 11.52
CA ILE A 253 8.37 -24.80 11.36
C ILE A 253 8.97 -24.44 12.72
N THR A 254 10.30 -24.38 12.82
CA THR A 254 11.03 -24.10 14.07
C THR A 254 11.48 -22.65 14.16
N SER A 255 11.87 -22.04 13.04
CA SER A 255 12.29 -20.64 12.97
C SER A 255 11.08 -19.67 12.96
N ASP A 256 11.19 -18.55 13.67
CA ASP A 256 10.18 -17.49 13.63
C ASP A 256 10.20 -16.75 12.29
N GLU A 257 11.38 -16.56 11.70
CA GLU A 257 11.53 -15.92 10.39
C GLU A 257 10.86 -16.76 9.29
N GLU A 258 11.04 -18.09 9.31
CA GLU A 258 10.38 -18.98 8.35
C GLU A 258 8.85 -18.94 8.53
N PHE A 259 8.38 -18.89 9.78
CA PHE A 259 6.94 -18.77 10.03
C PHE A 259 6.38 -17.43 9.58
N LEU A 260 7.09 -16.31 9.81
CA LEU A 260 6.72 -15.00 9.32
C LEU A 260 6.68 -14.98 7.78
N LEU A 261 7.64 -15.61 7.11
CA LEU A 261 7.61 -15.77 5.65
C LEU A 261 6.40 -16.59 5.20
N TYR A 262 6.08 -17.68 5.89
CA TYR A 262 4.93 -18.53 5.56
C TYR A 262 3.61 -17.75 5.64
N ILE A 263 3.34 -17.05 6.75
CA ILE A 263 2.08 -16.31 6.94
C ILE A 263 1.94 -15.09 6.01
N ASN A 264 3.07 -14.59 5.45
CA ASN A 264 3.08 -13.49 4.49
C ASN A 264 3.03 -13.95 3.02
N LYS A 265 3.48 -15.18 2.68
CA LYS A 265 3.69 -15.60 1.29
C LYS A 265 2.95 -16.87 0.88
N LYS A 266 2.35 -17.61 1.82
CA LYS A 266 1.72 -18.92 1.57
C LYS A 266 0.28 -19.04 2.08
N CYS A 267 -0.27 -17.96 2.60
CA CYS A 267 -1.62 -17.87 3.14
C CYS A 267 -2.56 -17.07 2.22
N GLY A 268 -3.58 -16.47 2.78
CA GLY A 268 -4.54 -15.64 2.04
C GLY A 268 -5.28 -16.41 0.95
N LEU A 269 -5.57 -15.74 -0.16
CA LEU A 269 -6.25 -16.34 -1.30
C LEU A 269 -5.50 -17.56 -1.85
N LEU A 270 -4.17 -17.44 -1.97
CA LEU A 270 -3.31 -18.56 -2.38
C LEU A 270 -3.46 -19.76 -1.45
N GLY A 271 -3.37 -19.55 -0.14
CA GLY A 271 -3.43 -20.62 0.86
C GLY A 271 -4.79 -21.32 0.90
N ILE A 272 -5.89 -20.56 0.75
CA ILE A 272 -7.24 -21.11 0.79
C ILE A 272 -7.57 -21.84 -0.52
N SER A 273 -7.30 -21.19 -1.66
CA SER A 273 -7.56 -21.78 -2.98
C SER A 273 -6.63 -22.96 -3.29
N GLY A 274 -5.38 -22.89 -2.80
CA GLY A 274 -4.30 -23.80 -3.14
C GLY A 274 -3.83 -23.69 -4.60
N LYS A 275 -4.28 -22.65 -5.35
CA LYS A 275 -4.03 -22.51 -6.79
C LYS A 275 -3.54 -21.13 -7.20
N SER A 276 -4.20 -20.06 -6.76
CA SER A 276 -3.91 -18.68 -7.20
C SER A 276 -4.05 -17.67 -6.06
N ASP A 277 -3.27 -16.60 -6.16
CA ASP A 277 -3.36 -15.38 -5.34
C ASP A 277 -4.00 -14.21 -6.11
N ASP A 278 -4.36 -14.42 -7.37
CA ASP A 278 -5.02 -13.43 -8.22
C ASP A 278 -6.55 -13.51 -8.08
N MET A 279 -7.17 -12.40 -7.72
CA MET A 279 -8.63 -12.33 -7.56
C MET A 279 -9.39 -12.68 -8.85
N ARG A 280 -8.82 -12.42 -10.02
CA ARG A 280 -9.44 -12.76 -11.31
C ARG A 280 -9.57 -14.28 -11.48
N ASP A 281 -8.51 -15.01 -11.14
CA ASP A 281 -8.51 -16.48 -11.16
C ASP A 281 -9.46 -17.04 -10.10
N ILE A 282 -9.51 -16.41 -8.90
CA ILE A 282 -10.44 -16.79 -7.83
C ILE A 282 -11.89 -16.65 -8.27
N ILE A 283 -12.23 -15.54 -8.92
CA ILE A 283 -13.57 -15.30 -9.48
C ILE A 283 -13.90 -16.34 -10.55
N GLN A 284 -13.01 -16.53 -11.51
CA GLN A 284 -13.18 -17.51 -12.59
C GLN A 284 -13.39 -18.92 -12.01
N GLY A 285 -12.54 -19.36 -11.11
CA GLY A 285 -12.63 -20.70 -10.53
C GLY A 285 -13.90 -20.91 -9.70
N ARG A 286 -14.39 -19.85 -9.02
CA ARG A 286 -15.70 -19.88 -8.35
C ARG A 286 -16.83 -20.10 -9.36
N ASP A 287 -16.81 -19.39 -10.48
CA ASP A 287 -17.85 -19.49 -11.52
C ASP A 287 -17.82 -20.86 -12.21
N GLU A 288 -16.66 -21.48 -12.28
CA GLU A 288 -16.45 -22.87 -12.73
C GLU A 288 -16.84 -23.91 -11.66
N GLY A 289 -17.27 -23.47 -10.47
CA GLY A 289 -17.74 -24.33 -9.37
C GLY A 289 -16.64 -24.94 -8.50
N ASP A 290 -15.42 -24.40 -8.49
CA ASP A 290 -14.36 -24.83 -7.59
C ASP A 290 -14.68 -24.43 -6.13
N PRO A 291 -14.84 -25.39 -5.20
CA PRO A 291 -15.28 -25.09 -3.84
C PRO A 291 -14.23 -24.31 -3.04
N LYS A 292 -12.92 -24.47 -3.32
CA LYS A 292 -11.85 -23.75 -2.62
C LYS A 292 -11.74 -22.30 -3.13
N MET A 293 -11.92 -22.10 -4.43
CA MET A 293 -11.99 -20.74 -5.01
C MET A 293 -13.23 -19.99 -4.50
N THR A 294 -14.39 -20.68 -4.45
CA THR A 294 -15.62 -20.14 -3.86
C THR A 294 -15.42 -19.74 -2.40
N LEU A 295 -14.74 -20.58 -1.62
CA LEU A 295 -14.44 -20.27 -0.22
C LEU A 295 -13.47 -19.09 -0.09
N ALA A 296 -12.41 -19.02 -0.92
CA ALA A 296 -11.43 -17.93 -0.92
C ALA A 296 -12.10 -16.58 -1.23
N HIS A 297 -12.93 -16.52 -2.27
CA HIS A 297 -13.76 -15.36 -2.59
C HIS A 297 -14.65 -14.95 -1.41
N SER A 298 -15.39 -15.90 -0.85
CA SER A 298 -16.34 -15.64 0.24
C SER A 298 -15.65 -15.14 1.52
N ILE A 299 -14.49 -15.69 1.88
CA ILE A 299 -13.69 -15.21 3.02
C ILE A 299 -13.20 -13.78 2.77
N PHE A 300 -12.70 -13.48 1.57
CA PHE A 300 -12.25 -12.12 1.23
C PHE A 300 -13.38 -11.11 1.41
N VAL A 301 -14.54 -11.34 0.76
CA VAL A 301 -15.71 -10.46 0.85
C VAL A 301 -16.19 -10.32 2.30
N TYR A 302 -16.36 -11.44 3.00
CA TYR A 302 -16.78 -11.44 4.42
C TYR A 302 -15.87 -10.61 5.31
N ARG A 303 -14.55 -10.76 5.16
CA ARG A 303 -13.59 -10.00 5.98
C ARG A 303 -13.64 -8.51 5.67
N VAL A 304 -13.77 -8.11 4.41
CA VAL A 304 -13.92 -6.68 4.04
C VAL A 304 -15.20 -6.11 4.65
N GLN A 305 -16.34 -6.81 4.55
CA GLN A 305 -17.62 -6.41 5.16
C GLN A 305 -17.50 -6.24 6.69
N ALA A 306 -16.87 -7.21 7.36
CA ALA A 306 -16.68 -7.17 8.81
C ALA A 306 -15.84 -5.96 9.25
N TYR A 307 -14.75 -5.66 8.54
CA TYR A 307 -13.92 -4.49 8.85
C TYR A 307 -14.60 -3.17 8.49
N ILE A 308 -15.38 -3.10 7.41
CA ILE A 308 -16.22 -1.91 7.13
C ILE A 308 -17.20 -1.67 8.30
N GLY A 309 -17.85 -2.72 8.81
CA GLY A 309 -18.72 -2.62 10.00
C GLY A 309 -17.96 -2.16 11.24
N GLN A 310 -16.74 -2.67 11.48
CA GLN A 310 -15.87 -2.20 12.56
C GLN A 310 -15.54 -0.71 12.40
N MET A 311 -15.12 -0.28 11.21
CA MET A 311 -14.79 1.13 10.96
C MET A 311 -16.01 2.05 11.12
N ALA A 312 -17.19 1.58 10.71
CA ALA A 312 -18.43 2.32 10.93
C ALA A 312 -18.74 2.51 12.43
N ALA A 313 -18.49 1.49 13.25
CA ALA A 313 -18.65 1.60 14.71
C ALA A 313 -17.64 2.59 15.32
N MET A 314 -16.38 2.62 14.85
CA MET A 314 -15.36 3.56 15.33
C MET A 314 -15.67 5.02 14.96
N LEU A 315 -16.43 5.25 13.89
CA LEU A 315 -16.83 6.59 13.44
C LEU A 315 -18.23 7.00 13.94
N ASP A 316 -18.94 6.13 14.67
CA ASP A 316 -20.36 6.32 14.98
C ASP A 316 -21.17 6.58 13.69
N GLY A 317 -21.09 5.65 12.75
CA GLY A 317 -21.65 5.72 11.40
C GLY A 317 -20.62 5.97 10.32
N ALA A 318 -21.08 6.23 9.09
CA ALA A 318 -20.27 6.61 7.95
C ALA A 318 -21.09 7.47 6.99
N ASP A 319 -20.46 8.46 6.36
CA ASP A 319 -21.10 9.35 5.41
C ASP A 319 -20.77 8.97 3.95
N ALA A 320 -19.60 8.37 3.72
CA ALA A 320 -19.24 7.79 2.42
C ALA A 320 -18.37 6.55 2.57
N LEU A 321 -18.35 5.75 1.48
CA LEU A 321 -17.47 4.60 1.29
C LEU A 321 -16.62 4.82 0.04
N VAL A 322 -15.31 4.56 0.15
CA VAL A 322 -14.38 4.59 -0.99
C VAL A 322 -13.81 3.20 -1.24
N PHE A 323 -13.81 2.78 -2.49
CA PHE A 323 -13.04 1.67 -3.02
C PHE A 323 -11.81 2.19 -3.75
N ALA A 324 -10.64 1.68 -3.38
CA ALA A 324 -9.34 2.02 -3.96
C ALA A 324 -8.46 0.78 -4.09
N GLY A 325 -7.29 0.93 -4.71
CA GLY A 325 -6.40 -0.18 -5.02
C GLY A 325 -6.92 -1.05 -6.16
N THR A 326 -6.05 -1.85 -6.75
CA THR A 326 -6.30 -2.54 -8.03
C THR A 326 -7.60 -3.38 -8.04
N ILE A 327 -7.92 -4.09 -6.96
CA ILE A 327 -9.17 -4.88 -6.85
C ILE A 327 -10.36 -3.93 -6.63
N GLY A 328 -10.23 -2.96 -5.71
CA GLY A 328 -11.29 -2.00 -5.41
C GLY A 328 -11.66 -1.14 -6.63
N GLU A 329 -10.65 -0.70 -7.39
CA GLU A 329 -10.83 0.13 -8.58
C GLU A 329 -11.43 -0.66 -9.76
N ARG A 330 -10.99 -1.90 -9.99
CA ARG A 330 -11.26 -2.63 -11.24
C ARG A 330 -12.29 -3.73 -11.16
N SER A 331 -12.55 -4.30 -9.96
CA SER A 331 -13.45 -5.44 -9.84
C SER A 331 -14.88 -4.99 -9.53
N VAL A 332 -15.69 -4.90 -10.56
CA VAL A 332 -17.14 -4.66 -10.49
C VAL A 332 -17.79 -5.60 -9.49
N GLU A 333 -17.49 -6.87 -9.62
CA GLU A 333 -18.07 -7.95 -8.83
C GLU A 333 -17.69 -7.87 -7.34
N ILE A 334 -16.43 -7.62 -7.02
CA ILE A 334 -16.01 -7.51 -5.62
C ILE A 334 -16.72 -6.34 -4.93
N ARG A 335 -16.84 -5.19 -5.60
CA ARG A 335 -17.61 -4.06 -5.06
C ARG A 335 -19.07 -4.43 -4.84
N HIS A 336 -19.70 -5.13 -5.80
CA HIS A 336 -21.07 -5.63 -5.69
C HIS A 336 -21.23 -6.52 -4.44
N PHE A 337 -20.43 -7.58 -4.31
CA PHE A 337 -20.56 -8.51 -3.19
C PHE A 337 -20.27 -7.86 -1.83
N ILE A 338 -19.33 -6.93 -1.76
CA ILE A 338 -19.04 -6.20 -0.52
C ILE A 338 -20.25 -5.35 -0.13
N THR A 339 -20.78 -4.55 -1.04
CA THR A 339 -21.85 -3.58 -0.73
C THR A 339 -23.22 -4.22 -0.50
N ASN A 340 -23.43 -5.43 -1.00
CA ASN A 340 -24.71 -6.16 -0.87
C ASN A 340 -25.20 -6.31 0.58
N LYS A 341 -24.32 -6.27 1.58
CA LYS A 341 -24.67 -6.34 3.01
C LYS A 341 -24.52 -5.03 3.77
N LEU A 342 -24.26 -3.91 3.08
CA LEU A 342 -23.99 -2.61 3.72
C LEU A 342 -25.21 -1.67 3.71
N GLY A 343 -26.38 -2.15 3.29
CA GLY A 343 -27.62 -1.38 3.27
C GLY A 343 -28.01 -0.80 4.63
N TYR A 344 -27.66 -1.46 5.72
CA TYR A 344 -27.91 -0.97 7.10
C TYR A 344 -27.07 0.28 7.44
N LEU A 345 -25.96 0.52 6.74
CA LEU A 345 -25.17 1.75 6.83
C LEU A 345 -25.65 2.84 5.86
N GLY A 346 -26.60 2.52 5.00
CA GLY A 346 -27.13 3.41 3.97
C GLY A 346 -26.37 3.33 2.65
N PHE A 347 -25.53 2.32 2.42
CA PHE A 347 -24.77 2.12 1.18
C PHE A 347 -25.47 1.15 0.24
N ARG A 348 -25.79 1.61 -0.98
CA ARG A 348 -26.32 0.82 -2.08
C ARG A 348 -25.64 1.22 -3.39
N LEU A 349 -25.21 0.25 -4.17
CA LEU A 349 -24.67 0.49 -5.51
C LEU A 349 -25.77 0.83 -6.51
N ASP A 350 -25.43 1.63 -7.49
CA ASP A 350 -26.05 1.65 -8.80
C ASP A 350 -25.25 0.68 -9.69
N GLU A 351 -25.85 -0.44 -10.05
CA GLU A 351 -25.13 -1.50 -10.75
C GLU A 351 -24.63 -1.05 -12.13
N ALA A 352 -25.41 -0.20 -12.84
CA ALA A 352 -24.99 0.33 -14.14
C ALA A 352 -23.75 1.26 -14.01
N LYS A 353 -23.73 2.10 -12.98
CA LYS A 353 -22.56 2.95 -12.69
C LYS A 353 -21.39 2.13 -12.19
N ASN A 354 -21.64 1.06 -11.45
CA ASN A 354 -20.58 0.15 -10.99
C ASN A 354 -19.92 -0.60 -12.14
N GLU A 355 -20.71 -1.02 -13.15
CA GLU A 355 -20.20 -1.68 -14.36
C GLU A 355 -19.45 -0.72 -15.27
N ASN A 356 -19.98 0.51 -15.44
CA ASN A 356 -19.42 1.53 -16.33
C ASN A 356 -19.22 2.85 -15.56
N PRO A 357 -18.18 2.95 -14.70
CA PRO A 357 -17.96 4.14 -13.89
C PRO A 357 -17.54 5.33 -14.75
N GLU A 358 -18.23 6.45 -14.58
CA GLU A 358 -17.86 7.73 -15.21
C GLU A 358 -16.91 8.49 -14.29
N PHE A 359 -15.65 8.57 -14.68
CA PHE A 359 -14.62 9.25 -13.92
C PHE A 359 -14.62 10.76 -14.14
N THR A 360 -14.55 11.50 -13.04
CA THR A 360 -14.22 12.94 -13.02
C THR A 360 -12.86 13.07 -12.33
N GLY A 361 -11.82 13.38 -13.09
CA GLY A 361 -10.45 13.28 -12.60
C GLY A 361 -10.12 11.83 -12.18
N HIS A 362 -9.81 11.61 -10.91
CA HIS A 362 -9.45 10.30 -10.36
C HIS A 362 -10.56 9.65 -9.52
N HIS A 363 -11.82 10.09 -9.62
CA HIS A 363 -12.91 9.48 -8.88
C HIS A 363 -14.16 9.25 -9.74
N ALA A 364 -14.94 8.25 -9.36
CA ALA A 364 -16.26 7.99 -9.92
C ALA A 364 -17.27 7.73 -8.80
N LEU A 365 -18.47 8.32 -8.90
CA LEU A 365 -19.59 8.07 -8.00
C LEU A 365 -20.42 6.90 -8.53
N ILE A 366 -20.47 5.80 -7.75
CA ILE A 366 -21.14 4.54 -8.16
C ILE A 366 -22.32 4.14 -7.27
N SER A 367 -22.77 5.04 -6.39
CA SER A 367 -23.93 4.80 -5.54
C SER A 367 -25.25 5.06 -6.25
N ALA A 368 -26.32 4.39 -5.78
CA ALA A 368 -27.71 4.69 -6.15
C ALA A 368 -28.12 6.07 -5.63
N SER A 369 -29.17 6.67 -6.24
CA SER A 369 -29.60 8.04 -5.94
C SER A 369 -30.13 8.24 -4.51
N ASP A 370 -30.61 7.15 -3.89
CA ASP A 370 -31.14 7.12 -2.52
C ASP A 370 -30.14 6.53 -1.50
N SER A 371 -28.88 6.44 -1.88
CA SER A 371 -27.76 5.90 -1.08
C SER A 371 -26.85 7.02 -0.61
N LYS A 372 -26.16 6.79 0.50
CA LYS A 372 -24.93 7.52 0.81
C LYS A 372 -23.89 7.32 -0.30
N PRO A 373 -23.02 8.29 -0.54
CA PRO A 373 -22.02 8.20 -1.60
C PRO A 373 -21.11 6.97 -1.47
N ILE A 374 -20.93 6.28 -2.59
CA ILE A 374 -19.91 5.24 -2.77
C ILE A 374 -19.04 5.66 -3.94
N TYR A 375 -17.74 5.79 -3.70
CA TYR A 375 -16.80 6.22 -4.73
C TYR A 375 -15.81 5.11 -5.08
N ILE A 376 -15.36 5.13 -6.33
CA ILE A 376 -14.06 4.58 -6.71
C ILE A 376 -13.10 5.77 -6.70
N VAL A 377 -11.92 5.60 -6.11
CA VAL A 377 -10.83 6.58 -6.18
C VAL A 377 -9.58 5.88 -6.69
N GLU A 378 -9.09 6.30 -7.86
CA GLU A 378 -7.80 5.86 -8.38
C GLU A 378 -6.68 6.49 -7.57
N THR A 379 -5.98 5.68 -6.80
CA THR A 379 -4.94 6.19 -5.91
C THR A 379 -3.61 6.36 -6.62
N ASP A 380 -2.95 7.49 -6.38
CA ASP A 380 -1.59 7.75 -6.81
C ASP A 380 -0.65 7.92 -5.60
N GLU A 381 -0.04 6.79 -5.19
CA GLU A 381 0.92 6.80 -4.09
C GLU A 381 2.18 7.61 -4.43
N THR A 382 2.58 7.67 -5.72
CA THR A 382 3.76 8.43 -6.13
C THR A 382 3.51 9.92 -6.06
N ALA A 383 2.32 10.39 -6.45
CA ALA A 383 1.89 11.77 -6.26
C ALA A 383 1.78 12.16 -4.78
N GLN A 384 1.45 11.21 -3.90
CA GLN A 384 1.46 11.47 -2.46
C GLN A 384 2.89 11.50 -1.90
N MET A 385 3.78 10.66 -2.41
CA MET A 385 5.19 10.65 -1.98
C MET A 385 5.90 11.94 -2.39
N ILE A 386 5.69 12.44 -3.62
CA ILE A 386 6.30 13.70 -4.05
C ILE A 386 5.78 14.89 -3.22
N PHE A 387 4.46 14.94 -2.95
CA PHE A 387 3.85 15.96 -2.10
C PHE A 387 4.52 16.02 -0.72
N ARG A 388 4.65 14.87 -0.03
CA ARG A 388 5.27 14.77 1.29
C ARG A 388 6.77 15.12 1.27
N ALA A 389 7.49 14.67 0.25
CA ALA A 389 8.91 14.95 0.11
C ALA A 389 9.20 16.45 -0.09
N GLN A 390 8.33 17.14 -0.80
CA GLN A 390 8.48 18.58 -1.02
C GLN A 390 8.23 19.39 0.26
N GLU A 391 7.34 18.95 1.14
CA GLU A 391 7.15 19.57 2.46
C GLU A 391 8.47 19.52 3.25
N LEU A 392 9.11 18.34 3.35
CA LEU A 392 10.41 18.19 4.02
C LEU A 392 11.55 18.99 3.35
N LEU A 393 11.54 19.10 2.02
CA LEU A 393 12.56 19.88 1.30
C LEU A 393 12.43 21.39 1.52
N LYS A 394 11.23 21.89 1.85
CA LYS A 394 10.99 23.28 2.21
C LYS A 394 11.45 23.59 3.63
N GLU A 395 11.11 22.70 4.58
CA GLU A 395 11.51 22.84 5.99
C GLU A 395 13.04 22.88 6.17
N ASP A 396 13.77 22.09 5.38
CA ASP A 396 15.24 22.11 5.40
C ASP A 396 15.88 23.36 4.76
N ALA A 397 15.11 24.18 4.04
CA ALA A 397 15.61 25.38 3.36
C ALA A 397 15.40 26.67 4.18
N GLU A 398 14.58 26.58 5.23
CA GLU A 398 14.35 27.65 6.23
C GLU A 398 15.32 27.54 7.41
#